data_95e0cfc6837c8bbfc5e9c077a8eafdb5
#
_entry.id   95e0cfc6837c8bbfc5e9c077a8eafdb5
#
_cell.length_a   1.000
_cell.length_b   1.000
_cell.length_c   1.000
_cell.angle_alpha   90.00
_cell.angle_beta   90.00
_cell.angle_gamma   90.00
#
_symmetry.space_group_name_H-M   'P 1'
#
loop_
_entity.id
_entity.type
_entity.pdbx_description
1 polymer ?
#
loop_
_entity_poly.entity_id
_entity_poly.type
_entity_poly.pdbx_seq_one_letter_code
_entity_poly.pdbx_strand_id
1 'polypeptide(L)'
;MQRWFSAVITTSSRVLATNTGVANHPQETIRLNKLHKKLRRLSGQAIADFSMIEDGDRVMVCLSGGKDSYTLLEILDNLRHNAPIDYELIAVNLDQKQPGFPKNVLPDYLKQLGIPFEIIEEDTYSIVKRVIPEGKTTCGLCSRLRRGILYNYAEKHNINKIALGHHRDDLIETFFLNMFYGGKIKSMPPKLLSDNRKHMVIRPLAYCREKDIAEFSAIKQYPIIPCNLCGSQTNLQRQAMKTMLQQWDKQFPGRLETIFTSMQNIQPSQMADTNMFDFIALDAEQLNSPDTTVFNTSAEQQFSP
;
A
#
# COMPACT_ATOMS: atom_id res chain seq x y z
N MET A 1 -6.97 -18.09 -10.05
CA MET A 1 -5.95 -18.10 -8.99
C MET A 1 -4.64 -18.81 -9.38
N GLN A 2 -4.65 -20.03 -9.90
CA GLN A 2 -3.42 -20.79 -10.26
C GLN A 2 -2.50 -20.13 -11.31
N ARG A 3 -3.02 -19.34 -12.25
CA ARG A 3 -2.21 -18.70 -13.31
C ARG A 3 -1.21 -17.64 -12.81
N TRP A 4 -1.55 -16.88 -11.76
CA TRP A 4 -0.66 -15.88 -11.17
C TRP A 4 0.58 -16.49 -10.50
N PHE A 5 0.41 -17.60 -9.79
CA PHE A 5 1.52 -18.24 -9.07
C PHE A 5 2.60 -18.81 -10.00
N SER A 6 2.23 -19.42 -11.13
CA SER A 6 3.20 -20.02 -12.07
C SER A 6 4.03 -18.99 -12.83
N ALA A 7 3.44 -17.84 -13.23
CA ALA A 7 4.13 -16.85 -14.04
C ALA A 7 5.11 -15.98 -13.24
N VAL A 8 4.83 -15.70 -11.96
CA VAL A 8 5.71 -14.87 -11.11
C VAL A 8 7.01 -15.58 -10.73
N ILE A 9 7.05 -16.92 -10.79
CA ILE A 9 8.20 -17.73 -10.35
C ILE A 9 9.16 -18.06 -11.51
N THR A 10 8.68 -18.15 -12.75
CA THR A 10 9.42 -18.78 -13.86
C THR A 10 10.06 -17.84 -14.89
N THR A 11 9.79 -16.54 -14.88
CA THR A 11 10.38 -15.64 -15.89
C THR A 11 11.77 -15.16 -15.50
N SER A 12 12.76 -15.74 -16.17
CA SER A 12 14.15 -15.29 -16.23
C SER A 12 14.23 -13.85 -16.77
N SER A 13 14.98 -13.06 -16.04
CA SER A 13 15.38 -11.67 -16.23
C SER A 13 15.62 -11.24 -17.68
N ARG A 14 14.68 -10.54 -18.32
CA ARG A 14 15.06 -9.44 -19.20
C ARG A 14 15.13 -8.18 -18.33
N VAL A 15 16.32 -7.94 -17.80
CA VAL A 15 16.68 -6.64 -17.24
C VAL A 15 16.59 -5.65 -18.39
N LEU A 16 15.58 -4.79 -18.40
CA LEU A 16 15.62 -3.57 -19.19
C LEU A 16 16.80 -2.75 -18.67
N ALA A 17 17.89 -2.77 -19.41
CA ALA A 17 19.03 -1.89 -19.20
C ALA A 17 18.61 -0.46 -19.59
N THR A 18 17.82 0.19 -18.77
CA THR A 18 17.69 1.62 -18.78
C THR A 18 18.88 2.17 -18.00
N ASN A 19 19.80 2.73 -18.75
CA ASN A 19 21.04 3.35 -18.31
C ASN A 19 20.74 4.65 -17.53
N THR A 20 20.27 4.53 -16.30
CA THR A 20 20.18 5.62 -15.33
C THR A 20 21.05 5.23 -14.15
N GLY A 21 22.24 5.81 -14.03
CA GLY A 21 23.16 5.90 -12.88
C GLY A 21 23.10 4.80 -11.82
N VAL A 22 23.08 3.52 -12.20
CA VAL A 22 22.84 2.42 -11.27
C VAL A 22 24.14 1.71 -10.92
N ALA A 23 24.38 1.64 -9.62
CA ALA A 23 25.29 0.72 -8.92
C ALA A 23 26.65 0.51 -9.59
N ASN A 24 27.62 1.31 -9.20
CA ASN A 24 29.02 1.12 -9.59
C ASN A 24 29.68 -0.12 -8.95
N HIS A 25 28.93 -0.96 -8.19
CA HIS A 25 29.48 -2.10 -7.48
C HIS A 25 28.67 -3.38 -7.75
N PRO A 26 29.31 -4.51 -8.10
CA PRO A 26 28.63 -5.79 -8.35
C PRO A 26 27.72 -6.25 -7.22
N GLN A 27 28.07 -5.96 -5.98
CA GLN A 27 27.28 -6.31 -4.79
C GLN A 27 25.96 -5.52 -4.72
N GLU A 28 25.93 -4.25 -5.11
CA GLU A 28 24.71 -3.44 -5.16
C GLU A 28 23.74 -3.94 -6.23
N THR A 29 24.26 -4.33 -7.39
CA THR A 29 23.45 -4.92 -8.46
C THR A 29 22.80 -6.23 -8.02
N ILE A 30 23.54 -7.11 -7.35
CA ILE A 30 22.99 -8.36 -6.80
C ILE A 30 21.89 -8.06 -5.76
N ARG A 31 22.14 -7.09 -4.88
CA ARG A 31 21.20 -6.67 -3.83
C ARG A 31 19.94 -6.05 -4.43
N LEU A 32 20.08 -5.18 -5.42
CA LEU A 32 18.98 -4.58 -6.17
C LEU A 32 18.08 -5.65 -6.80
N ASN A 33 18.68 -6.59 -7.53
CA ASN A 33 17.96 -7.69 -8.19
C ASN A 33 17.20 -8.56 -7.17
N LYS A 34 17.81 -8.85 -6.02
CA LYS A 34 17.17 -9.61 -4.94
C LYS A 34 15.96 -8.88 -4.35
N LEU A 35 16.10 -7.57 -4.09
CA LEU A 35 15.01 -6.73 -3.60
C LEU A 35 13.90 -6.61 -4.64
N HIS A 36 14.22 -6.32 -5.89
CA HIS A 36 13.26 -6.24 -6.98
C HIS A 36 12.44 -7.53 -7.12
N LYS A 37 13.12 -8.69 -7.14
CA LYS A 37 12.46 -10.01 -7.20
C LYS A 37 11.53 -10.22 -5.99
N LYS A 38 11.97 -9.82 -4.79
CA LYS A 38 11.17 -9.94 -3.55
C LYS A 38 9.92 -9.05 -3.60
N LEU A 39 10.08 -7.76 -3.92
CA LEU A 39 8.99 -6.80 -4.00
C LEU A 39 7.97 -7.21 -5.07
N ARG A 40 8.44 -7.59 -6.26
CA ARG A 40 7.60 -8.09 -7.35
C ARG A 40 6.77 -9.32 -6.92
N ARG A 41 7.42 -10.29 -6.27
CA ARG A 41 6.73 -11.50 -5.78
C ARG A 41 5.65 -11.18 -4.75
N LEU A 42 5.97 -10.32 -3.76
CA LEU A 42 5.03 -9.94 -2.71
C LEU A 42 3.86 -9.11 -3.27
N SER A 43 4.14 -8.19 -4.20
CA SER A 43 3.08 -7.40 -4.87
C SER A 43 2.21 -8.29 -5.75
N GLY A 44 2.80 -9.20 -6.52
CA GLY A 44 2.05 -10.17 -7.33
C GLY A 44 1.16 -11.08 -6.47
N GLN A 45 1.67 -11.53 -5.31
CA GLN A 45 0.88 -12.30 -4.35
C GLN A 45 -0.30 -11.48 -3.82
N ALA A 46 -0.09 -10.23 -3.38
CA ALA A 46 -1.18 -9.38 -2.91
C ALA A 46 -2.22 -9.12 -4.01
N ILE A 47 -1.79 -8.88 -5.26
CA ILE A 47 -2.68 -8.70 -6.40
C ILE A 47 -3.54 -9.96 -6.61
N ALA A 48 -2.95 -11.15 -6.53
CA ALA A 48 -3.66 -12.42 -6.69
C ALA A 48 -4.62 -12.70 -5.53
N ASP A 49 -4.14 -12.60 -4.28
CA ASP A 49 -4.92 -12.93 -3.09
C ASP A 49 -6.19 -12.05 -2.95
N PHE A 50 -6.10 -10.78 -3.38
CA PHE A 50 -7.22 -9.84 -3.31
C PHE A 50 -7.86 -9.55 -4.68
N SER A 51 -7.50 -10.25 -5.75
CA SER A 51 -7.99 -10.02 -7.12
C SER A 51 -7.98 -8.53 -7.47
N MET A 52 -6.81 -7.86 -7.27
CA MET A 52 -6.70 -6.40 -7.39
C MET A 52 -6.71 -5.94 -8.84
N ILE A 53 -6.06 -6.69 -9.74
CA ILE A 53 -5.93 -6.37 -11.17
C ILE A 53 -6.36 -7.60 -11.97
N GLU A 54 -7.17 -7.36 -12.97
CA GLU A 54 -7.72 -8.36 -13.89
C GLU A 54 -7.38 -8.01 -15.34
N ASP A 55 -7.57 -8.95 -16.25
CA ASP A 55 -7.31 -8.75 -17.67
C ASP A 55 -8.17 -7.61 -18.23
N GLY A 56 -7.57 -6.73 -19.01
CA GLY A 56 -8.24 -5.55 -19.58
C GLY A 56 -8.40 -4.36 -18.64
N ASP A 57 -7.89 -4.41 -17.39
CA ASP A 57 -7.98 -3.28 -16.45
C ASP A 57 -7.15 -2.06 -16.92
N ARG A 58 -7.64 -0.87 -16.57
CA ARG A 58 -6.94 0.41 -16.71
C ARG A 58 -6.53 0.90 -15.32
N VAL A 59 -5.24 0.79 -15.02
CA VAL A 59 -4.66 1.06 -13.70
C VAL A 59 -3.99 2.42 -13.66
N MET A 60 -4.46 3.29 -12.77
CA MET A 60 -3.84 4.57 -12.47
C MET A 60 -2.97 4.46 -11.21
N VAL A 61 -1.67 4.70 -11.33
CA VAL A 61 -0.77 4.85 -10.18
C VAL A 61 -0.77 6.29 -9.71
N CYS A 62 -1.22 6.53 -8.48
CA CYS A 62 -1.14 7.85 -7.86
C CYS A 62 0.29 8.13 -7.40
N LEU A 63 1.02 8.91 -8.19
CA LEU A 63 2.43 9.21 -7.97
C LEU A 63 2.59 10.46 -7.10
N SER A 64 3.00 10.28 -5.84
CA SER A 64 3.20 11.39 -4.91
C SER A 64 4.60 12.01 -4.95
N GLY A 65 5.54 11.39 -5.66
CA GLY A 65 6.96 11.74 -5.60
C GLY A 65 7.71 11.12 -4.41
N GLY A 66 7.06 10.33 -3.57
CA GLY A 66 7.68 9.58 -2.48
C GLY A 66 8.17 8.20 -2.91
N LYS A 67 9.10 7.61 -2.14
CA LYS A 67 9.74 6.31 -2.39
C LYS A 67 8.75 5.18 -2.72
N ASP A 68 7.61 5.16 -2.00
CA ASP A 68 6.62 4.09 -2.11
C ASP A 68 5.87 4.15 -3.44
N SER A 69 5.55 5.37 -3.90
CA SER A 69 4.85 5.58 -5.17
C SER A 69 5.73 5.28 -6.39
N TYR A 70 7.03 5.63 -6.34
CA TYR A 70 7.99 5.24 -7.38
C TYR A 70 8.18 3.71 -7.42
N THR A 71 8.35 3.08 -6.25
CA THR A 71 8.47 1.63 -6.16
C THR A 71 7.22 0.94 -6.70
N LEU A 72 6.03 1.42 -6.32
CA LEU A 72 4.78 0.88 -6.85
C LEU A 72 4.71 0.94 -8.38
N LEU A 73 5.05 2.11 -8.95
CA LEU A 73 5.04 2.29 -10.40
C LEU A 73 5.98 1.31 -11.11
N GLU A 74 7.22 1.21 -10.64
CA GLU A 74 8.22 0.30 -11.24
C GLU A 74 7.80 -1.17 -11.13
N ILE A 75 7.27 -1.59 -9.99
CA ILE A 75 6.81 -2.96 -9.79
C ILE A 75 5.60 -3.28 -10.68
N LEU A 76 4.62 -2.38 -10.78
CA LEU A 76 3.46 -2.58 -11.65
C LEU A 76 3.84 -2.56 -13.13
N ASP A 77 4.73 -1.67 -13.55
CA ASP A 77 5.22 -1.67 -14.92
C ASP A 77 5.95 -2.98 -15.27
N ASN A 78 6.80 -3.47 -14.36
CA ASN A 78 7.46 -4.76 -14.54
C ASN A 78 6.45 -5.93 -14.59
N LEU A 79 5.44 -5.93 -13.71
CA LEU A 79 4.39 -6.96 -13.69
C LEU A 79 3.57 -6.94 -15.00
N ARG A 80 3.25 -5.77 -15.53
CA ARG A 80 2.53 -5.62 -16.81
C ARG A 80 3.19 -6.37 -17.96
N HIS A 81 4.52 -6.40 -18.00
CA HIS A 81 5.27 -7.10 -19.05
C HIS A 81 5.50 -8.59 -18.78
N ASN A 82 5.24 -9.06 -17.56
CA ASN A 82 5.59 -10.41 -17.13
C ASN A 82 4.43 -11.22 -16.53
N ALA A 83 3.28 -10.60 -16.30
CA ALA A 83 2.10 -11.27 -15.77
C ALA A 83 1.31 -12.01 -16.89
N PRO A 84 0.48 -13.00 -16.55
CA PRO A 84 -0.35 -13.71 -17.51
C PRO A 84 -1.62 -12.97 -17.91
N ILE A 85 -1.70 -11.68 -17.63
CA ILE A 85 -2.82 -10.77 -17.93
C ILE A 85 -2.30 -9.48 -18.53
N ASP A 86 -3.08 -8.88 -19.39
CA ASP A 86 -2.82 -7.57 -19.98
C ASP A 86 -3.59 -6.48 -19.24
N TYR A 87 -2.94 -5.36 -18.92
CA TYR A 87 -3.58 -4.17 -18.36
C TYR A 87 -2.86 -2.90 -18.79
N GLU A 88 -3.61 -1.82 -18.89
CA GLU A 88 -3.05 -0.50 -19.15
C GLU A 88 -2.54 0.14 -17.84
N LEU A 89 -1.42 0.86 -17.92
CA LEU A 89 -0.83 1.56 -16.79
C LEU A 89 -0.59 3.02 -17.15
N ILE A 90 -1.05 3.92 -16.28
CA ILE A 90 -0.77 5.36 -16.35
C ILE A 90 -0.32 5.88 -14.98
N ALA A 91 0.72 6.71 -14.96
CA ALA A 91 1.16 7.42 -13.76
C ALA A 91 0.47 8.79 -13.71
N VAL A 92 -0.17 9.12 -12.58
CA VAL A 92 -0.83 10.42 -12.41
C VAL A 92 -0.33 11.10 -11.15
N ASN A 93 0.16 12.33 -11.29
CA ASN A 93 0.51 13.20 -10.17
C ASN A 93 -0.45 14.37 -10.08
N LEU A 94 -0.75 14.82 -8.87
CA LEU A 94 -1.47 16.08 -8.62
C LEU A 94 -0.49 17.11 -8.06
N ASP A 95 -0.12 18.11 -8.89
CA ASP A 95 0.53 19.34 -8.43
C ASP A 95 -0.52 20.22 -7.74
N GLN A 96 -0.42 20.32 -6.43
CA GLN A 96 -1.33 21.10 -5.57
C GLN A 96 -0.92 22.56 -5.47
N LYS A 97 0.05 23.01 -6.25
CA LYS A 97 0.65 24.37 -6.22
C LYS A 97 1.27 24.71 -4.86
N GLN A 98 1.85 23.72 -4.21
CA GLN A 98 2.62 23.95 -2.99
C GLN A 98 3.90 24.74 -3.29
N PRO A 99 4.27 25.72 -2.44
CA PRO A 99 5.51 26.46 -2.62
C PRO A 99 6.74 25.53 -2.69
N GLY A 100 7.60 25.74 -3.67
CA GLY A 100 8.83 24.96 -3.84
C GLY A 100 8.61 23.56 -4.46
N PHE A 101 7.43 23.24 -4.97
CA PHE A 101 7.23 21.97 -5.66
C PHE A 101 8.05 21.91 -6.96
N PRO A 102 8.92 20.90 -7.13
CA PRO A 102 9.82 20.80 -8.27
C PRO A 102 9.11 20.25 -9.52
N LYS A 103 8.54 21.13 -10.34
CA LYS A 103 7.65 20.77 -11.47
C LYS A 103 8.23 19.81 -12.49
N ASN A 104 9.56 19.84 -12.71
CA ASN A 104 10.21 19.09 -13.79
C ASN A 104 10.64 17.67 -13.36
N VAL A 105 10.81 17.43 -12.06
CA VAL A 105 11.37 16.17 -11.54
C VAL A 105 10.56 14.94 -11.98
N LEU A 106 9.25 14.97 -11.80
CA LEU A 106 8.38 13.86 -12.20
C LEU A 106 8.28 13.69 -13.71
N PRO A 107 7.99 14.75 -14.49
CA PRO A 107 7.94 14.63 -15.96
C PRO A 107 9.24 14.10 -16.57
N ASP A 108 10.39 14.58 -16.11
CA ASP A 108 11.68 14.15 -16.64
C ASP A 108 11.97 12.69 -16.34
N TYR A 109 11.68 12.25 -15.10
CA TYR A 109 11.81 10.86 -14.70
C TYR A 109 10.88 9.93 -15.50
N LEU A 110 9.61 10.30 -15.65
CA LEU A 110 8.60 9.48 -16.33
C LEU A 110 8.84 9.37 -17.83
N LYS A 111 9.33 10.43 -18.47
CA LYS A 111 9.77 10.40 -19.88
C LYS A 111 10.91 9.42 -20.10
N GLN A 112 11.88 9.37 -19.18
CA GLN A 112 12.99 8.39 -19.26
C GLN A 112 12.52 6.95 -19.15
N LEU A 113 11.46 6.69 -18.38
CA LEU A 113 10.87 5.36 -18.23
C LEU A 113 9.97 4.96 -19.41
N GLY A 114 9.52 5.91 -20.23
CA GLY A 114 8.58 5.65 -21.33
C GLY A 114 7.19 5.24 -20.84
N ILE A 115 6.82 5.57 -19.60
CA ILE A 115 5.51 5.27 -19.03
C ILE A 115 4.55 6.42 -19.32
N PRO A 116 3.32 6.16 -19.81
CA PRO A 116 2.29 7.18 -19.96
C PRO A 116 2.03 7.90 -18.63
N PHE A 117 1.97 9.22 -18.64
CA PHE A 117 1.74 9.99 -17.43
C PHE A 117 0.94 11.27 -17.67
N GLU A 118 0.33 11.76 -16.57
CA GLU A 118 -0.36 13.06 -16.52
C GLU A 118 0.00 13.79 -15.23
N ILE A 119 0.22 15.10 -15.34
CA ILE A 119 0.37 16.00 -14.20
C ILE A 119 -0.86 16.89 -14.14
N ILE A 120 -1.75 16.61 -13.21
CA ILE A 120 -2.93 17.44 -12.95
C ILE A 120 -2.49 18.64 -12.12
N GLU A 121 -2.81 19.84 -12.57
CA GLU A 121 -2.49 21.08 -11.87
C GLU A 121 -3.75 21.69 -11.26
N GLU A 122 -3.85 21.71 -9.93
CA GLU A 122 -5.00 22.27 -9.21
C GLU A 122 -4.54 22.95 -7.91
N ASP A 123 -4.87 24.21 -7.71
CA ASP A 123 -4.47 24.95 -6.52
C ASP A 123 -5.30 24.58 -5.28
N THR A 124 -5.10 23.36 -4.79
CA THR A 124 -5.71 22.90 -3.55
C THR A 124 -4.99 23.45 -2.32
N TYR A 125 -3.72 23.89 -2.47
CA TYR A 125 -2.95 24.45 -1.37
C TYR A 125 -3.57 25.75 -0.86
N SER A 126 -3.89 26.70 -1.73
CA SER A 126 -4.55 27.96 -1.36
C SER A 126 -5.93 27.74 -0.74
N ILE A 127 -6.69 26.75 -1.24
CA ILE A 127 -7.98 26.38 -0.64
C ILE A 127 -7.78 25.90 0.80
N VAL A 128 -6.85 24.98 1.03
CA VAL A 128 -6.56 24.42 2.36
C VAL A 128 -6.11 25.52 3.33
N LYS A 129 -5.20 26.41 2.89
CA LYS A 129 -4.71 27.54 3.71
C LYS A 129 -5.81 28.53 4.08
N ARG A 130 -6.75 28.79 3.19
CA ARG A 130 -7.89 29.67 3.45
C ARG A 130 -8.91 29.09 4.43
N VAL A 131 -9.15 27.77 4.36
CA VAL A 131 -10.23 27.10 5.12
C VAL A 131 -9.76 26.65 6.51
N ILE A 132 -8.51 26.24 6.65
CA ILE A 132 -7.98 25.68 7.90
C ILE A 132 -7.21 26.78 8.65
N PRO A 133 -7.60 27.12 9.90
CA PRO A 133 -6.88 28.08 10.72
C PRO A 133 -5.42 27.68 10.95
N GLU A 134 -4.56 28.68 11.12
CA GLU A 134 -3.15 28.46 11.43
C GLU A 134 -2.98 27.62 12.71
N GLY A 135 -2.01 26.72 12.73
CA GLY A 135 -1.77 25.79 13.85
C GLY A 135 -2.67 24.53 13.86
N LYS A 136 -3.65 24.43 12.98
CA LYS A 136 -4.47 23.21 12.84
C LYS A 136 -3.93 22.29 11.73
N THR A 137 -4.20 20.99 11.88
CA THR A 137 -3.78 20.00 10.87
C THR A 137 -4.58 20.15 9.58
N THR A 138 -3.87 20.29 8.46
CA THR A 138 -4.44 20.49 7.13
C THR A 138 -4.69 19.16 6.38
N CYS A 139 -4.10 18.05 6.85
CA CYS A 139 -4.06 16.78 6.15
C CYS A 139 -5.44 16.21 5.80
N GLY A 140 -6.44 16.39 6.66
CA GLY A 140 -7.79 15.86 6.43
C GLY A 140 -8.48 16.49 5.22
N LEU A 141 -8.46 17.82 5.09
CA LEU A 141 -9.04 18.53 3.95
C LEU A 141 -8.19 18.29 2.69
N CYS A 142 -6.86 18.38 2.80
CA CYS A 142 -5.95 18.16 1.69
C CYS A 142 -6.16 16.76 1.06
N SER A 143 -6.23 15.71 1.87
CA SER A 143 -6.45 14.34 1.37
C SER A 143 -7.82 14.16 0.71
N ARG A 144 -8.85 14.84 1.20
CA ARG A 144 -10.20 14.82 0.62
C ARG A 144 -10.22 15.49 -0.75
N LEU A 145 -9.63 16.68 -0.88
CA LEU A 145 -9.54 17.40 -2.16
C LEU A 145 -8.74 16.59 -3.20
N ARG A 146 -7.57 16.08 -2.82
CA ARG A 146 -6.76 15.22 -3.68
C ARG A 146 -7.54 14.02 -4.20
N ARG A 147 -8.26 13.34 -3.30
CA ARG A 147 -9.07 12.17 -3.66
C ARG A 147 -10.14 12.53 -4.68
N GLY A 148 -10.87 13.61 -4.45
CA GLY A 148 -11.91 14.08 -5.37
C GLY A 148 -11.36 14.37 -6.77
N ILE A 149 -10.25 15.08 -6.88
CA ILE A 149 -9.61 15.40 -8.16
C ILE A 149 -9.15 14.13 -8.89
N LEU A 150 -8.47 13.23 -8.18
CA LEU A 150 -7.99 11.98 -8.75
C LEU A 150 -9.13 11.07 -9.20
N TYR A 151 -10.24 11.03 -8.45
CA TYR A 151 -11.43 10.25 -8.84
C TYR A 151 -12.11 10.83 -10.08
N ASN A 152 -12.25 12.16 -10.16
CA ASN A 152 -12.80 12.83 -11.34
C ASN A 152 -11.95 12.59 -12.58
N TYR A 153 -10.62 12.63 -12.43
CA TYR A 153 -9.69 12.27 -13.52
C TYR A 153 -9.89 10.81 -13.95
N ALA A 154 -9.93 9.89 -13.00
CA ALA A 154 -10.10 8.47 -13.27
C ALA A 154 -11.44 8.20 -14.02
N GLU A 155 -12.52 8.85 -13.61
CA GLU A 155 -13.82 8.76 -14.26
C GLU A 155 -13.78 9.26 -15.72
N LYS A 156 -13.22 10.46 -15.92
CA LYS A 156 -13.08 11.07 -17.24
C LYS A 156 -12.30 10.22 -18.23
N HIS A 157 -11.34 9.45 -17.74
CA HIS A 157 -10.43 8.63 -18.55
C HIS A 157 -10.75 7.13 -18.54
N ASN A 158 -11.93 6.74 -18.04
CA ASN A 158 -12.38 5.35 -17.93
C ASN A 158 -11.38 4.44 -17.20
N ILE A 159 -10.74 4.96 -16.15
CA ILE A 159 -9.82 4.21 -15.29
C ILE A 159 -10.66 3.51 -14.23
N ASN A 160 -10.55 2.21 -14.11
CA ASN A 160 -11.32 1.42 -13.16
C ASN A 160 -10.53 1.01 -11.90
N LYS A 161 -9.19 1.08 -11.93
CA LYS A 161 -8.33 0.75 -10.80
C LYS A 161 -7.44 1.93 -10.42
N ILE A 162 -7.44 2.31 -9.15
CA ILE A 162 -6.59 3.38 -8.59
C ILE A 162 -5.60 2.76 -7.62
N ALA A 163 -4.34 2.71 -8.00
CA ALA A 163 -3.27 2.11 -7.22
C ALA A 163 -2.56 3.13 -6.32
N LEU A 164 -2.49 2.84 -5.03
CA LEU A 164 -1.87 3.67 -4.00
C LEU A 164 -0.65 2.96 -3.41
N GLY A 165 0.43 3.70 -3.14
CA GLY A 165 1.71 3.20 -2.63
C GLY A 165 1.72 2.84 -1.13
N HIS A 166 0.58 2.55 -0.52
CA HIS A 166 0.56 2.08 0.86
C HIS A 166 1.12 0.66 0.97
N HIS A 167 1.98 0.46 1.95
CA HIS A 167 2.69 -0.79 2.18
C HIS A 167 2.25 -1.46 3.49
N ARG A 168 2.80 -2.66 3.79
CA ARG A 168 2.44 -3.47 4.96
C ARG A 168 2.49 -2.67 6.26
N ASP A 169 3.55 -1.91 6.47
CA ASP A 169 3.76 -1.17 7.72
C ASP A 169 2.72 -0.05 7.88
N ASP A 170 2.26 0.59 6.80
CA ASP A 170 1.12 1.55 6.85
C ASP A 170 -0.17 0.88 7.34
N LEU A 171 -0.41 -0.38 6.90
CA LEU A 171 -1.57 -1.14 7.34
C LEU A 171 -1.50 -1.43 8.83
N ILE A 172 -0.33 -1.85 9.32
CA ILE A 172 -0.09 -2.11 10.74
C ILE A 172 -0.21 -0.82 11.55
N GLU A 173 0.44 0.27 11.14
CA GLU A 173 0.33 1.58 11.79
C GLU A 173 -1.13 2.04 11.90
N THR A 174 -1.91 1.88 10.83
CA THR A 174 -3.32 2.25 10.82
C THR A 174 -4.16 1.35 11.71
N PHE A 175 -3.85 0.07 11.80
CA PHE A 175 -4.48 -0.86 12.72
C PHE A 175 -4.29 -0.42 14.17
N PHE A 176 -3.06 -0.13 14.59
CA PHE A 176 -2.78 0.34 15.96
C PHE A 176 -3.37 1.72 16.26
N LEU A 177 -3.35 2.64 15.27
CA LEU A 177 -4.04 3.93 15.42
C LEU A 177 -5.53 3.77 15.70
N ASN A 178 -6.22 2.89 14.96
CA ASN A 178 -7.64 2.64 15.19
C ASN A 178 -7.88 1.92 16.52
N MET A 179 -7.03 0.97 16.90
CA MET A 179 -7.15 0.23 18.16
C MET A 179 -6.94 1.16 19.36
N PHE A 180 -5.88 1.98 19.38
CA PHE A 180 -5.53 2.80 20.54
C PHE A 180 -6.33 4.10 20.66
N TYR A 181 -6.70 4.70 19.54
CA TYR A 181 -7.37 6.00 19.54
C TYR A 181 -8.80 5.96 19.02
N GLY A 182 -9.17 4.92 18.29
CA GLY A 182 -10.49 4.80 17.68
C GLY A 182 -11.39 3.74 18.33
N GLY A 183 -10.87 2.89 19.22
CA GLY A 183 -11.61 1.78 19.82
C GLY A 183 -12.15 0.80 18.80
N LYS A 184 -11.42 0.58 17.70
CA LYS A 184 -11.87 -0.26 16.58
C LYS A 184 -10.74 -1.15 16.07
N ILE A 185 -11.03 -2.42 15.88
CA ILE A 185 -10.17 -3.38 15.21
C ILE A 185 -10.35 -3.21 13.70
N LYS A 186 -9.62 -2.29 13.11
CA LYS A 186 -9.67 -2.04 11.67
C LYS A 186 -8.37 -1.44 11.14
N SER A 187 -8.07 -1.70 9.86
CA SER A 187 -6.91 -1.16 9.15
C SER A 187 -7.31 -0.55 7.81
N MET A 188 -6.32 -0.26 6.95
CA MET A 188 -6.55 0.03 5.54
C MET A 188 -6.80 -1.28 4.80
N PRO A 189 -7.92 -1.46 4.10
CA PRO A 189 -8.12 -2.66 3.30
C PRO A 189 -7.18 -2.65 2.08
N PRO A 190 -6.63 -3.81 1.68
CA PRO A 190 -5.79 -3.92 0.47
C PRO A 190 -6.54 -3.56 -0.82
N LYS A 191 -7.86 -3.79 -0.84
CA LYS A 191 -8.77 -3.45 -1.95
C LYS A 191 -10.07 -2.90 -1.38
N LEU A 192 -10.57 -1.80 -1.92
CA LEU A 192 -11.89 -1.26 -1.55
C LEU A 192 -12.53 -0.53 -2.72
N LEU A 193 -13.84 -0.48 -2.70
CA LEU A 193 -14.61 0.35 -3.61
C LEU A 193 -14.51 1.82 -3.18
N SER A 194 -14.31 2.73 -4.12
CA SER A 194 -14.26 4.17 -3.86
C SER A 194 -15.59 4.70 -3.30
N ASP A 195 -15.57 5.84 -2.61
CA ASP A 195 -16.75 6.42 -1.96
C ASP A 195 -17.90 6.68 -2.97
N ASN A 196 -17.55 7.03 -4.22
CA ASN A 196 -18.51 7.22 -5.32
C ASN A 196 -18.90 5.91 -6.04
N ARG A 197 -18.37 4.75 -5.60
CA ARG A 197 -18.59 3.41 -6.13
C ARG A 197 -18.24 3.20 -7.62
N LYS A 198 -17.39 4.08 -8.20
CA LYS A 198 -17.01 4.03 -9.62
C LYS A 198 -15.66 3.40 -9.88
N HIS A 199 -14.79 3.37 -8.88
CA HIS A 199 -13.40 2.89 -9.02
C HIS A 199 -13.05 1.92 -7.90
N MET A 200 -12.17 0.98 -8.21
CA MET A 200 -11.55 0.12 -7.21
C MET A 200 -10.20 0.72 -6.77
N VAL A 201 -10.08 1.05 -5.50
CA VAL A 201 -8.80 1.49 -4.90
C VAL A 201 -8.03 0.25 -4.45
N ILE A 202 -6.78 0.13 -4.89
CA ILE A 202 -5.93 -1.04 -4.64
C ILE A 202 -4.59 -0.63 -4.01
N ARG A 203 -4.00 -1.53 -3.23
CA ARG A 203 -2.70 -1.34 -2.56
C ARG A 203 -1.77 -2.53 -2.82
N PRO A 204 -1.17 -2.60 -4.02
CA PRO A 204 -0.36 -3.76 -4.40
C PRO A 204 0.86 -4.00 -3.50
N LEU A 205 1.37 -2.97 -2.81
CA LEU A 205 2.47 -3.09 -1.86
C LEU A 205 2.03 -3.58 -0.47
N ALA A 206 0.77 -4.01 -0.28
CA ALA A 206 0.21 -4.40 1.03
C ALA A 206 1.03 -5.48 1.78
N TYR A 207 1.79 -6.32 1.08
CA TYR A 207 2.66 -7.34 1.67
C TYR A 207 4.13 -6.92 1.75
N CYS A 208 4.50 -5.77 1.17
CA CYS A 208 5.87 -5.28 1.12
C CYS A 208 6.21 -4.52 2.41
N ARG A 209 7.40 -4.77 2.97
CA ARG A 209 7.90 -4.07 4.16
C ARG A 209 8.49 -2.71 3.78
N GLU A 210 8.25 -1.69 4.59
CA GLU A 210 8.81 -0.36 4.37
C GLU A 210 10.33 -0.38 4.22
N LYS A 211 11.03 -1.16 5.03
CA LYS A 211 12.48 -1.24 4.97
C LYS A 211 13.01 -1.78 3.64
N ASP A 212 12.32 -2.76 3.03
CA ASP A 212 12.72 -3.30 1.74
C ASP A 212 12.49 -2.27 0.61
N ILE A 213 11.40 -1.50 0.69
CA ILE A 213 11.08 -0.40 -0.23
C ILE A 213 12.09 0.74 -0.07
N ALA A 214 12.42 1.13 1.17
CA ALA A 214 13.39 2.18 1.43
C ALA A 214 14.78 1.83 0.91
N GLU A 215 15.23 0.60 1.12
CA GLU A 215 16.50 0.11 0.62
C GLU A 215 16.50 0.05 -0.93
N PHE A 216 15.43 -0.46 -1.54
CA PHE A 216 15.26 -0.49 -2.99
C PHE A 216 15.32 0.91 -3.59
N SER A 217 14.56 1.85 -3.01
CA SER A 217 14.54 3.26 -3.43
C SER A 217 15.90 3.95 -3.31
N ALA A 218 16.66 3.65 -2.26
CA ALA A 218 18.00 4.22 -2.06
C ALA A 218 18.99 3.75 -3.14
N ILE A 219 18.99 2.45 -3.48
CA ILE A 219 19.85 1.90 -4.54
C ILE A 219 19.41 2.43 -5.91
N LYS A 220 18.11 2.58 -6.16
CA LYS A 220 17.54 3.11 -7.41
C LYS A 220 17.75 4.62 -7.55
N GLN A 221 18.09 5.32 -6.47
CA GLN A 221 18.27 6.77 -6.46
C GLN A 221 17.06 7.53 -7.01
N TYR A 222 15.86 7.14 -6.60
CA TYR A 222 14.64 7.83 -7.05
C TYR A 222 14.70 9.34 -6.73
N PRO A 223 14.23 10.21 -7.63
CA PRO A 223 14.21 11.64 -7.40
C PRO A 223 13.07 12.02 -6.43
N ILE A 224 13.29 11.76 -5.13
CA ILE A 224 12.28 11.94 -4.08
C ILE A 224 11.91 13.40 -3.92
N ILE A 225 10.60 13.69 -3.97
CA ILE A 225 10.04 14.99 -3.63
C ILE A 225 9.65 14.98 -2.14
N PRO A 226 10.15 15.90 -1.32
CA PRO A 226 9.84 15.95 0.11
C PRO A 226 8.35 16.18 0.38
N CYS A 227 7.76 15.44 1.32
CA CYS A 227 6.35 15.56 1.68
C CYS A 227 6.01 16.76 2.60
N ASN A 228 7.01 17.55 3.01
CA ASN A 228 6.86 18.64 3.99
C ASN A 228 6.66 20.03 3.38
N LEU A 229 6.47 20.12 2.07
CA LEU A 229 6.31 21.40 1.35
C LEU A 229 5.06 22.20 1.81
N CYS A 230 4.05 21.53 2.35
CA CYS A 230 2.83 22.20 2.84
C CYS A 230 3.01 22.86 4.22
N GLY A 231 4.13 22.64 4.92
CA GLY A 231 4.38 23.17 6.28
C GLY A 231 3.40 22.64 7.34
N SER A 232 2.63 21.56 7.06
CA SER A 232 1.76 20.95 8.06
C SER A 232 2.58 20.22 9.11
N GLN A 233 2.13 20.29 10.37
CA GLN A 233 2.72 19.48 11.44
C GLN A 233 2.54 17.99 11.12
N THR A 234 3.58 17.21 11.40
CA THR A 234 3.51 15.75 11.35
C THR A 234 2.37 15.26 12.25
N ASN A 235 1.63 14.27 11.79
CA ASN A 235 0.65 13.59 12.64
C ASN A 235 1.41 12.88 13.78
N LEU A 236 1.49 13.52 14.94
CA LEU A 236 2.26 13.06 16.11
C LEU A 236 1.83 11.64 16.54
N GLN A 237 0.53 11.34 16.47
CA GLN A 237 0.03 10.01 16.82
C GLN A 237 0.56 8.94 15.87
N ARG A 238 0.56 9.22 14.56
CA ARG A 238 1.11 8.28 13.56
C ARG A 238 2.61 8.07 13.76
N GLN A 239 3.33 9.16 14.01
CA GLN A 239 4.77 9.08 14.29
C GLN A 239 5.06 8.30 15.57
N ALA A 240 4.27 8.48 16.62
CA ALA A 240 4.39 7.71 17.86
C ALA A 240 4.15 6.21 17.61
N MET A 241 3.11 5.85 16.85
CA MET A 241 2.86 4.45 16.47
C MET A 241 4.01 3.86 15.66
N LYS A 242 4.49 4.59 14.66
CA LYS A 242 5.65 4.15 13.86
C LYS A 242 6.88 3.90 14.72
N THR A 243 7.22 4.82 15.61
CA THR A 243 8.35 4.68 16.54
C THR A 243 8.19 3.46 17.45
N MET A 244 7.03 3.28 18.05
CA MET A 244 6.72 2.12 18.90
C MET A 244 6.90 0.80 18.12
N LEU A 245 6.32 0.70 16.93
CA LEU A 245 6.40 -0.50 16.11
C LEU A 245 7.82 -0.82 15.67
N GLN A 246 8.61 0.19 15.32
CA GLN A 246 10.03 0.03 14.99
C GLN A 246 10.86 -0.44 16.19
N GLN A 247 10.56 0.05 17.40
CA GLN A 247 11.20 -0.42 18.62
C GLN A 247 10.85 -1.87 18.92
N TRP A 248 9.58 -2.26 18.73
CA TRP A 248 9.15 -3.65 18.89
C TRP A 248 9.81 -4.59 17.88
N ASP A 249 9.89 -4.22 16.61
CA ASP A 249 10.57 -5.04 15.59
C ASP A 249 12.06 -5.21 15.89
N LYS A 250 12.70 -4.17 16.46
CA LYS A 250 14.10 -4.23 16.89
C LYS A 250 14.30 -5.12 18.11
N GLN A 251 13.41 -5.02 19.11
CA GLN A 251 13.50 -5.78 20.36
C GLN A 251 13.07 -7.23 20.16
N PHE A 252 12.08 -7.47 19.32
CA PHE A 252 11.51 -8.78 19.03
C PHE A 252 11.44 -8.99 17.52
N PRO A 253 12.53 -9.40 16.86
CA PRO A 253 12.57 -9.60 15.41
C PRO A 253 11.46 -10.55 14.94
N GLY A 254 10.75 -10.15 13.87
CA GLY A 254 9.61 -10.92 13.34
C GLY A 254 8.26 -10.58 13.96
N ARG A 255 8.21 -9.70 14.96
CA ARG A 255 6.95 -9.33 15.63
C ARG A 255 5.96 -8.65 14.68
N LEU A 256 6.43 -7.80 13.79
CA LEU A 256 5.56 -7.15 12.79
C LEU A 256 4.99 -8.15 11.79
N GLU A 257 5.72 -9.19 11.44
CA GLU A 257 5.23 -10.30 10.62
C GLU A 257 4.07 -11.02 11.31
N THR A 258 4.24 -11.35 12.60
CA THR A 258 3.21 -12.01 13.41
C THR A 258 1.96 -11.15 13.54
N ILE A 259 2.11 -9.84 13.81
CA ILE A 259 0.99 -8.90 13.89
C ILE A 259 0.24 -8.85 12.56
N PHE A 260 0.97 -8.74 11.43
CA PHE A 260 0.33 -8.70 10.12
C PHE A 260 -0.41 -10.01 9.79
N THR A 261 0.17 -11.14 10.15
CA THR A 261 -0.49 -12.46 10.03
C THR A 261 -1.77 -12.52 10.87
N SER A 262 -1.73 -12.01 12.11
CA SER A 262 -2.92 -11.96 12.98
C SER A 262 -4.06 -11.13 12.38
N MET A 263 -3.74 -10.04 11.67
CA MET A 263 -4.74 -9.23 10.96
C MET A 263 -5.45 -10.00 9.82
N GLN A 264 -4.87 -11.09 9.34
CA GLN A 264 -5.41 -11.96 8.29
C GLN A 264 -6.10 -13.23 8.86
N ASN A 265 -6.01 -13.46 10.18
CA ASN A 265 -6.51 -14.64 10.86
C ASN A 265 -7.36 -14.23 12.06
N ILE A 266 -8.54 -13.67 11.78
CA ILE A 266 -9.50 -13.28 12.81
C ILE A 266 -10.33 -14.52 13.17
N GLN A 267 -10.48 -14.78 14.48
CA GLN A 267 -11.36 -15.81 15.04
C GLN A 267 -12.61 -15.13 15.59
N PRO A 268 -13.71 -15.05 14.85
CA PRO A 268 -14.92 -14.31 15.26
C PRO A 268 -15.48 -14.74 16.62
N SER A 269 -15.51 -16.04 16.88
CA SER A 269 -16.00 -16.60 18.16
C SER A 269 -15.14 -16.27 19.38
N GLN A 270 -13.91 -15.79 19.16
CA GLN A 270 -12.98 -15.37 20.21
C GLN A 270 -12.93 -13.83 20.39
N MET A 271 -13.75 -13.11 19.63
CA MET A 271 -13.88 -11.64 19.72
C MET A 271 -15.22 -11.32 20.40
N ALA A 272 -15.28 -10.22 21.15
CA ALA A 272 -16.50 -9.79 21.85
C ALA A 272 -17.44 -8.93 20.97
N ASP A 273 -17.42 -9.11 19.65
CA ASP A 273 -18.25 -8.37 18.70
C ASP A 273 -19.45 -9.22 18.27
N THR A 274 -20.64 -8.86 18.77
CA THR A 274 -21.90 -9.57 18.49
C THR A 274 -22.36 -9.46 17.03
N ASN A 275 -21.77 -8.54 16.22
CA ASN A 275 -22.01 -8.49 14.78
C ASN A 275 -21.14 -9.48 14.00
N MET A 276 -20.06 -9.98 14.60
CA MET A 276 -19.17 -10.96 13.98
C MET A 276 -19.51 -12.40 14.35
N PHE A 277 -20.07 -12.61 15.56
CA PHE A 277 -20.43 -13.92 16.05
C PHE A 277 -21.70 -13.84 16.89
N ASP A 278 -22.64 -14.77 16.64
CA ASP A 278 -23.92 -14.84 17.36
C ASP A 278 -23.75 -15.64 18.66
N PHE A 279 -23.39 -14.95 19.74
CA PHE A 279 -23.26 -15.55 21.08
C PHE A 279 -24.62 -15.96 21.70
N ILE A 280 -25.74 -15.36 21.23
CA ILE A 280 -27.07 -15.65 21.74
C ILE A 280 -27.56 -17.02 21.24
N ALA A 281 -27.17 -17.37 19.99
CA ALA A 281 -27.51 -18.66 19.41
C ALA A 281 -26.69 -19.83 19.95
N LEU A 282 -25.73 -19.62 20.87
CA LEU A 282 -25.02 -20.71 21.56
C LEU A 282 -25.96 -21.37 22.53
N ASP A 283 -26.43 -22.58 22.21
CA ASP A 283 -27.30 -23.38 23.06
C ASP A 283 -26.54 -24.58 23.67
N ALA A 284 -26.89 -24.97 24.88
CA ALA A 284 -26.30 -26.10 25.56
C ALA A 284 -26.50 -27.45 24.82
N GLU A 285 -27.53 -27.55 23.98
CA GLU A 285 -27.75 -28.72 23.13
C GLU A 285 -26.69 -28.95 22.06
N GLN A 286 -26.02 -27.90 21.64
CA GLN A 286 -24.91 -27.98 20.64
C GLN A 286 -23.63 -28.60 21.25
N LEU A 287 -23.48 -28.60 22.57
CA LEU A 287 -22.33 -29.20 23.25
C LEU A 287 -22.25 -30.74 23.06
N ASN A 288 -23.33 -31.37 22.67
CA ASN A 288 -23.42 -32.82 22.49
C ASN A 288 -23.43 -33.28 21.03
N SER A 289 -23.31 -32.39 20.06
CA SER A 289 -23.25 -32.76 18.64
C SER A 289 -21.82 -33.19 18.26
N PRO A 290 -21.63 -34.34 17.58
CA PRO A 290 -20.31 -34.84 17.22
C PRO A 290 -19.57 -33.99 16.16
N ASP A 291 -20.18 -32.90 15.67
CA ASP A 291 -19.72 -32.10 14.52
C ASP A 291 -19.32 -30.66 14.90
N THR A 292 -18.91 -30.46 16.15
CA THR A 292 -18.49 -29.15 16.66
C THR A 292 -17.06 -28.80 16.19
N THR A 293 -16.90 -28.41 14.93
CA THR A 293 -15.71 -27.70 14.42
C THR A 293 -15.52 -26.30 15.03
N VAL A 294 -16.27 -25.95 16.10
CA VAL A 294 -16.27 -24.62 16.74
C VAL A 294 -15.10 -24.42 17.71
N PHE A 295 -14.47 -25.49 18.19
CA PHE A 295 -13.32 -25.38 19.10
C PHE A 295 -12.13 -26.13 18.57
N ASN A 296 -11.39 -25.48 17.68
CA ASN A 296 -10.06 -25.99 17.30
C ASN A 296 -9.06 -25.62 18.40
N THR A 297 -8.97 -26.46 19.43
CA THR A 297 -8.09 -26.35 20.61
C THR A 297 -6.61 -26.53 20.32
N SER A 298 -6.19 -26.50 19.06
CA SER A 298 -4.78 -26.65 18.67
C SER A 298 -3.88 -25.43 18.97
N ALA A 299 -4.43 -24.36 19.54
CA ALA A 299 -3.66 -23.16 19.88
C ALA A 299 -3.09 -23.16 21.32
N GLU A 300 -3.56 -24.04 22.22
CA GLU A 300 -3.12 -24.02 23.63
C GLU A 300 -1.76 -24.68 23.89
N GLN A 301 -1.17 -25.38 22.93
CA GLN A 301 0.10 -26.09 23.16
C GLN A 301 1.38 -25.31 22.84
N GLN A 302 1.30 -24.03 22.44
CA GLN A 302 2.50 -23.25 22.09
C GLN A 302 2.92 -22.17 23.09
N PHE A 303 2.22 -22.01 24.21
CA PHE A 303 2.61 -21.08 25.26
C PHE A 303 2.75 -21.80 26.60
N SER A 304 3.81 -22.59 26.75
CA SER A 304 4.42 -22.89 28.04
C SER A 304 5.68 -22.06 28.24
N PRO A 305 5.93 -21.52 29.44
CA PRO A 305 6.92 -20.50 29.75
C PRO A 305 8.36 -20.95 29.51
#